data_348be1e7bf734073d45791d1e0fbb5b5
#
_entry.id   348be1e7bf734073d45791d1e0fbb5b5
#
_cell.length_a   1.000
_cell.length_b   1.000
_cell.length_c   1.000
_cell.angle_alpha   90.00
_cell.angle_beta   90.00
_cell.angle_gamma   90.00
#
_symmetry.space_group_name_H-M   'P 1'
#
loop_
_entity.id
_entity.type
_entity.pdbx_description
1 polymer ?
#
loop_
_entity_poly.entity_id
_entity_poly.type
_entity_poly.pdbx_seq_one_letter_code
_entity_poly.pdbx_strand_id
1 'polypeptide(L)'
;MRTSILLLALAAAACGNSATVTGNDESMGRLLADEHASTTVVREYFSGLTEPADLLITSNDQWTRIWASIYSNRTPVPSRPEIDFTREALVLSALGTSPGINNLIEGVRLFERGVVVRVVKERYSERCLVLTAIGQPVHVVRIARPEGRTVRVESRESVISCD
;
A
#
# COMPACT_ATOMS: atom_id res chain seq x y z
N MET A 1 -69.46 1.04 11.61
CA MET A 1 -68.35 0.57 10.81
C MET A 1 -67.39 1.74 10.61
N ARG A 2 -66.25 1.73 11.32
CA ARG A 2 -65.20 2.78 11.21
C ARG A 2 -63.98 2.15 10.52
N THR A 3 -63.71 2.61 9.32
CA THR A 3 -62.57 2.16 8.49
C THR A 3 -61.35 3.04 8.82
N SER A 4 -60.36 2.50 9.51
CA SER A 4 -59.08 3.17 9.77
C SER A 4 -58.15 2.94 8.58
N ILE A 5 -57.75 4.03 7.94
CA ILE A 5 -56.73 4.06 6.89
C ILE A 5 -55.36 4.21 7.55
N LEU A 6 -54.52 3.18 7.42
CA LEU A 6 -53.15 3.18 7.89
C LEU A 6 -52.27 3.79 6.79
N LEU A 7 -51.71 4.98 7.01
CA LEU A 7 -50.70 5.58 6.15
C LEU A 7 -49.34 4.96 6.48
N LEU A 8 -48.80 4.24 5.53
CA LEU A 8 -47.43 3.73 5.57
C LEU A 8 -46.47 4.80 5.04
N ALA A 9 -45.69 5.42 5.93
CA ALA A 9 -44.62 6.33 5.54
C ALA A 9 -43.36 5.53 5.15
N LEU A 10 -43.01 5.52 3.86
CA LEU A 10 -41.72 5.04 3.37
C LEU A 10 -40.63 6.05 3.71
N ALA A 11 -39.80 5.73 4.67
CA ALA A 11 -38.55 6.46 4.91
C ALA A 11 -37.48 5.95 3.93
N ALA A 12 -37.14 6.75 2.93
CA ALA A 12 -35.99 6.50 2.06
C ALA A 12 -34.72 6.81 2.84
N ALA A 13 -34.02 5.75 3.27
CA ALA A 13 -32.68 5.86 3.83
C ALA A 13 -31.69 6.07 2.67
N ALA A 14 -31.24 7.29 2.48
CA ALA A 14 -30.11 7.60 1.61
C ALA A 14 -28.82 7.10 2.29
N CYS A 15 -28.34 5.94 1.89
CA CYS A 15 -27.00 5.47 2.24
C CYS A 15 -25.97 6.25 1.43
N GLY A 16 -25.56 7.42 1.94
CA GLY A 16 -24.33 8.06 1.51
C GLY A 16 -23.13 7.35 2.13
N ASN A 17 -22.46 6.48 1.39
CA ASN A 17 -21.18 5.90 1.80
C ASN A 17 -20.08 6.96 1.66
N SER A 18 -20.03 7.91 2.58
CA SER A 18 -18.79 8.63 2.86
C SER A 18 -18.04 7.83 3.90
N ALA A 19 -17.11 6.99 3.45
CA ALA A 19 -16.15 6.37 4.33
C ALA A 19 -15.19 7.45 4.84
N THR A 20 -15.62 8.15 5.87
CA THR A 20 -14.74 8.98 6.69
C THR A 20 -13.88 8.03 7.50
N VAL A 21 -12.61 7.84 7.06
CA VAL A 21 -11.61 7.14 7.87
C VAL A 21 -11.25 8.06 9.05
N THR A 22 -12.11 8.13 10.02
CA THR A 22 -11.78 8.63 11.36
C THR A 22 -11.28 7.43 12.16
N GLY A 23 -9.96 7.29 12.16
CA GLY A 23 -9.62 6.10 12.61
C GLY A 23 -8.76 5.90 13.80
N ASN A 24 -9.32 5.65 14.86
CA ASN A 24 -8.73 4.74 15.82
C ASN A 24 -9.24 3.34 15.46
N ASP A 25 -8.43 2.54 14.82
CA ASP A 25 -8.68 1.11 14.76
C ASP A 25 -8.47 0.60 16.20
N GLU A 26 -9.55 0.36 16.93
CA GLU A 26 -9.50 -0.08 18.32
C GLU A 26 -8.59 -1.31 18.53
N SER A 27 -8.43 -2.14 17.50
CA SER A 27 -7.55 -3.30 17.52
C SER A 27 -6.07 -2.93 17.56
N MET A 28 -5.69 -1.80 16.96
CA MET A 28 -4.30 -1.29 16.86
C MET A 28 -3.86 -0.45 18.07
N GLY A 29 -4.79 0.03 18.88
CA GLY A 29 -4.53 0.93 19.99
C GLY A 29 -4.29 2.38 19.56
N ARG A 30 -3.68 3.18 20.44
CA ARG A 30 -3.42 4.60 20.20
C ARG A 30 -2.39 4.80 19.09
N LEU A 31 -2.58 5.80 18.24
CA LEU A 31 -1.59 6.25 17.27
C LEU A 31 -0.40 6.88 17.99
N LEU A 32 0.81 6.39 17.70
CA LEU A 32 2.07 6.87 18.29
C LEU A 32 2.80 7.81 17.33
N ALA A 33 2.78 7.51 16.04
CA ALA A 33 3.39 8.33 14.99
C ALA A 33 2.65 8.17 13.66
N ASP A 34 2.60 9.25 12.88
CA ASP A 34 2.15 9.25 11.48
C ASP A 34 3.32 9.82 10.65
N GLU A 35 4.12 8.91 10.11
CA GLU A 35 5.30 9.28 9.34
C GLU A 35 4.95 9.33 7.85
N HIS A 36 5.08 10.50 7.26
CA HIS A 36 5.07 10.66 5.82
C HIS A 36 6.43 10.19 5.28
N ALA A 37 6.35 9.28 4.32
CA ALA A 37 7.47 8.84 3.52
C ALA A 37 8.72 8.43 4.32
N SER A 38 8.69 7.28 4.89
CA SER A 38 9.84 6.45 5.17
C SER A 38 10.86 6.50 4.02
N THR A 39 12.11 6.28 4.31
CA THR A 39 13.17 6.30 3.30
C THR A 39 12.91 5.25 2.22
N THR A 40 12.69 5.68 0.99
CA THR A 40 12.61 4.78 -0.17
C THR A 40 13.94 4.08 -0.37
N VAL A 41 13.90 2.75 -0.43
CA VAL A 41 15.05 1.88 -0.73
C VAL A 41 15.04 1.46 -2.18
N VAL A 42 13.86 1.12 -2.71
CA VAL A 42 13.63 0.75 -4.11
C VAL A 42 12.34 1.39 -4.60
N ARG A 43 12.38 1.94 -5.79
CA ARG A 43 11.21 2.32 -6.57
C ARG A 43 11.49 1.98 -8.03
N GLU A 44 10.92 0.87 -8.50
CA GLU A 44 11.13 0.36 -9.85
C GLU A 44 9.79 0.08 -10.53
N TYR A 45 9.70 0.42 -11.82
CA TYR A 45 8.54 0.10 -12.63
C TYR A 45 8.68 -1.25 -13.34
N PHE A 46 9.91 -1.65 -13.66
CA PHE A 46 10.22 -2.91 -14.33
C PHE A 46 11.04 -3.80 -13.39
N SER A 47 10.38 -4.38 -12.40
CA SER A 47 11.01 -5.39 -11.53
C SER A 47 10.80 -6.80 -12.10
N GLY A 48 11.44 -7.79 -11.51
CA GLY A 48 11.18 -9.19 -11.83
C GLY A 48 10.01 -9.80 -11.06
N LEU A 49 9.26 -9.01 -10.28
CA LEU A 49 8.15 -9.49 -9.45
C LEU A 49 6.86 -9.52 -10.28
N THR A 50 6.52 -10.67 -10.83
CA THR A 50 5.34 -10.86 -11.69
C THR A 50 4.03 -10.99 -10.92
N GLU A 51 4.09 -11.35 -9.63
CA GLU A 51 2.92 -11.53 -8.77
C GLU A 51 2.77 -10.37 -7.78
N PRO A 52 1.53 -9.97 -7.46
CA PRO A 52 1.28 -8.97 -6.42
C PRO A 52 1.77 -9.47 -5.05
N ALA A 53 2.40 -8.60 -4.28
CA ALA A 53 2.87 -8.92 -2.94
C ALA A 53 2.97 -7.67 -2.06
N ASP A 54 2.51 -7.81 -0.81
CA ASP A 54 2.79 -6.87 0.27
C ASP A 54 3.52 -7.63 1.39
N LEU A 55 4.78 -7.26 1.66
CA LEU A 55 5.66 -8.03 2.54
C LEU A 55 6.32 -7.14 3.59
N LEU A 56 6.40 -7.65 4.81
CA LEU A 56 7.33 -7.15 5.83
C LEU A 56 8.60 -8.00 5.79
N ILE A 57 9.74 -7.34 5.57
CA ILE A 57 11.06 -7.96 5.48
C ILE A 57 11.81 -7.59 6.76
N THR A 58 12.21 -8.62 7.53
CA THR A 58 12.82 -8.45 8.87
C THR A 58 14.17 -9.13 9.02
N SER A 59 14.71 -9.70 7.94
CA SER A 59 16.01 -10.38 7.97
C SER A 59 16.80 -10.18 6.69
N ASN A 60 18.12 -10.27 6.82
CA ASN A 60 19.05 -10.13 5.72
C ASN A 60 18.87 -11.24 4.66
N ASP A 61 18.57 -12.47 5.07
CA ASP A 61 18.34 -13.59 4.15
C ASP A 61 17.08 -13.38 3.31
N GLN A 62 16.01 -12.90 3.95
CA GLN A 62 14.79 -12.54 3.24
C GLN A 62 15.04 -11.40 2.25
N TRP A 63 15.76 -10.35 2.67
CA TRP A 63 16.11 -9.23 1.82
C TRP A 63 16.98 -9.65 0.62
N THR A 64 17.95 -10.55 0.82
CA THR A 64 18.79 -11.08 -0.26
C THR A 64 17.96 -11.78 -1.33
N ARG A 65 17.03 -12.65 -0.93
CA ARG A 65 16.14 -13.34 -1.89
C ARG A 65 15.24 -12.39 -2.65
N ILE A 66 14.64 -11.43 -1.94
CA ILE A 66 13.74 -10.45 -2.55
C ILE A 66 14.50 -9.53 -3.50
N TRP A 67 15.70 -9.08 -3.14
CA TRP A 67 16.56 -8.28 -4.00
C TRP A 67 16.88 -9.00 -5.32
N ALA A 68 17.27 -10.25 -5.24
CA ALA A 68 17.51 -11.08 -6.41
C ALA A 68 16.26 -11.21 -7.29
N SER A 69 15.07 -11.32 -6.69
CA SER A 69 13.81 -11.39 -7.43
C SER A 69 13.45 -10.06 -8.09
N ILE A 70 13.61 -8.93 -7.39
CA ILE A 70 13.36 -7.58 -7.94
C ILE A 70 14.19 -7.34 -9.21
N TYR A 71 15.45 -7.77 -9.19
CA TYR A 71 16.42 -7.51 -10.27
C TYR A 71 16.75 -8.76 -11.11
N SER A 72 15.89 -9.78 -11.09
CA SER A 72 16.08 -11.02 -11.85
C SER A 72 16.16 -10.82 -13.36
N ASN A 73 15.62 -9.71 -13.87
CA ASN A 73 15.64 -9.32 -15.28
C ASN A 73 16.81 -8.39 -15.66
N ARG A 74 17.78 -8.17 -14.76
CA ARG A 74 18.93 -7.27 -14.98
C ARG A 74 20.27 -7.98 -14.87
N THR A 75 21.19 -7.62 -15.76
CA THR A 75 22.57 -8.08 -15.74
C THR A 75 23.49 -6.89 -16.03
N PRO A 76 24.41 -6.50 -15.15
CA PRO A 76 24.60 -7.06 -13.80
C PRO A 76 23.48 -6.66 -12.82
N VAL A 77 23.25 -7.47 -11.79
CA VAL A 77 22.36 -7.13 -10.68
C VAL A 77 22.98 -5.96 -9.89
N PRO A 78 22.21 -4.90 -9.57
CA PRO A 78 22.71 -3.79 -8.77
C PRO A 78 23.17 -4.21 -7.36
N SER A 79 24.10 -3.47 -6.78
CA SER A 79 24.53 -3.68 -5.40
C SER A 79 23.35 -3.51 -4.44
N ARG A 80 23.16 -4.48 -3.57
CA ARG A 80 22.08 -4.48 -2.58
C ARG A 80 22.42 -3.54 -1.42
N PRO A 81 21.51 -2.60 -1.02
CA PRO A 81 21.72 -1.78 0.16
C PRO A 81 21.81 -2.61 1.44
N GLU A 82 22.69 -2.20 2.33
CA GLU A 82 22.78 -2.76 3.68
C GLU A 82 21.68 -2.18 4.57
N ILE A 83 21.05 -3.07 5.35
CA ILE A 83 19.97 -2.75 6.27
C ILE A 83 20.29 -3.34 7.64
N ASP A 84 20.20 -2.53 8.67
CA ASP A 84 20.35 -3.00 10.05
C ASP A 84 19.02 -3.57 10.58
N PHE A 85 18.78 -4.84 10.27
CA PHE A 85 17.56 -5.53 10.71
C PHE A 85 17.43 -5.71 12.23
N THR A 86 18.39 -5.28 13.03
CA THR A 86 18.21 -5.21 14.50
C THR A 86 17.37 -4.01 14.91
N ARG A 87 17.35 -2.94 14.11
CA ARG A 87 16.68 -1.67 14.37
C ARG A 87 15.62 -1.31 13.34
N GLU A 88 15.73 -1.88 12.14
CA GLU A 88 14.94 -1.52 10.97
C GLU A 88 14.21 -2.73 10.39
N ALA A 89 13.22 -2.46 9.59
CA ALA A 89 12.55 -3.42 8.72
C ALA A 89 12.26 -2.75 7.37
N LEU A 90 11.98 -3.56 6.36
CA LEU A 90 11.53 -3.05 5.07
C LEU A 90 10.07 -3.47 4.84
N VAL A 91 9.30 -2.58 4.24
CA VAL A 91 7.99 -2.88 3.70
C VAL A 91 8.09 -2.82 2.18
N LEU A 92 7.67 -3.89 1.54
CA LEU A 92 7.57 -4.00 0.10
C LEU A 92 6.11 -4.02 -0.31
N SER A 93 5.78 -3.25 -1.33
CA SER A 93 4.52 -3.37 -2.08
C SER A 93 4.83 -3.55 -3.56
N ALA A 94 4.32 -4.63 -4.15
CA ALA A 94 4.45 -4.95 -5.56
C ALA A 94 3.07 -5.18 -6.18
N LEU A 95 2.82 -4.64 -7.37
CA LEU A 95 1.55 -4.84 -8.10
C LEU A 95 1.55 -6.10 -8.96
N GLY A 96 2.70 -6.77 -9.11
CA GLY A 96 2.84 -7.79 -10.12
C GLY A 96 2.82 -7.21 -11.53
N THR A 97 2.49 -8.02 -12.50
CA THR A 97 2.37 -7.61 -13.91
C THR A 97 1.15 -6.71 -14.07
N SER A 98 1.36 -5.43 -14.38
CA SER A 98 0.31 -4.42 -14.42
C SER A 98 0.52 -3.41 -15.55
N PRO A 99 -0.52 -3.13 -16.36
CA PRO A 99 -0.46 -2.12 -17.42
C PRO A 99 -0.69 -0.72 -16.86
N GLY A 100 0.28 0.19 -17.03
CA GLY A 100 0.11 1.63 -16.80
C GLY A 100 -0.26 2.05 -15.36
N ILE A 101 0.01 1.19 -14.37
CA ILE A 101 -0.27 1.45 -12.96
C ILE A 101 1.04 1.50 -12.18
N ASN A 102 1.18 2.48 -11.31
CA ASN A 102 2.24 2.57 -10.32
C ASN A 102 1.71 2.27 -8.92
N ASN A 103 2.58 1.85 -8.03
CA ASN A 103 2.29 1.85 -6.60
C ASN A 103 3.28 2.71 -5.84
N LEU A 104 2.78 3.35 -4.81
CA LEU A 104 3.57 4.20 -3.93
C LEU A 104 3.18 3.91 -2.48
N ILE A 105 4.14 3.56 -1.66
CA ILE A 105 3.94 3.60 -0.22
C ILE A 105 3.97 5.07 0.18
N GLU A 106 2.81 5.61 0.52
CA GLU A 106 2.60 7.03 0.83
C GLU A 106 3.09 7.38 2.23
N GLY A 107 2.91 6.45 3.17
CA GLY A 107 3.32 6.66 4.54
C GLY A 107 3.07 5.44 5.42
N VAL A 108 3.57 5.55 6.64
CA VAL A 108 3.46 4.50 7.66
C VAL A 108 2.92 5.13 8.94
N ARG A 109 1.86 4.55 9.49
CA ARG A 109 1.31 4.91 10.79
C ARG A 109 1.70 3.87 11.83
N LEU A 110 2.32 4.31 12.90
CA LEU A 110 2.71 3.47 14.02
C LEU A 110 1.68 3.59 15.14
N PHE A 111 1.14 2.46 15.56
CA PHE A 111 0.23 2.32 16.69
C PHE A 111 0.88 1.53 17.82
N GLU A 112 0.27 1.52 19.01
CA GLU A 112 0.75 0.75 20.16
C GLU A 112 0.91 -0.75 19.85
N ARG A 113 -0.01 -1.34 19.09
CA ARG A 113 -0.05 -2.78 18.77
C ARG A 113 0.14 -3.09 17.30
N GLY A 114 0.26 -2.10 16.44
CA GLY A 114 0.34 -2.35 14.99
C GLY A 114 1.04 -1.27 14.20
N VAL A 115 1.29 -1.60 12.94
CA VAL A 115 1.81 -0.70 11.91
C VAL A 115 0.87 -0.76 10.72
N VAL A 116 0.41 0.40 10.26
CA VAL A 116 -0.40 0.52 9.05
C VAL A 116 0.43 1.18 7.97
N VAL A 117 0.64 0.45 6.88
CA VAL A 117 1.33 0.93 5.68
C VAL A 117 0.29 1.37 4.66
N ARG A 118 0.32 2.65 4.27
CA ARG A 118 -0.60 3.20 3.27
C ARG A 118 0.03 3.13 1.90
N VAL A 119 -0.64 2.44 0.98
CA VAL A 119 -0.22 2.28 -0.41
C VAL A 119 -1.21 3.00 -1.33
N VAL A 120 -0.70 3.80 -2.26
CA VAL A 120 -1.49 4.40 -3.33
C VAL A 120 -1.19 3.68 -4.63
N LYS A 121 -2.22 3.16 -5.27
CA LYS A 121 -2.17 2.61 -6.63
C LYS A 121 -2.56 3.71 -7.60
N GLU A 122 -1.60 4.27 -8.30
CA GLU A 122 -1.80 5.38 -9.23
C GLU A 122 -2.05 4.84 -10.64
N ARG A 123 -3.16 5.24 -11.24
CA ARG A 123 -3.44 5.00 -12.65
C ARG A 123 -3.76 6.30 -13.38
N TYR A 124 -3.46 6.35 -14.65
CA TYR A 124 -3.86 7.47 -15.49
C TYR A 124 -5.34 7.38 -15.89
N SER A 125 -5.99 8.53 -16.04
CA SER A 125 -7.34 8.59 -16.58
C SER A 125 -7.33 8.14 -18.06
N GLU A 126 -8.49 7.74 -18.58
CA GLU A 126 -8.65 7.33 -19.97
C GLU A 126 -8.34 8.46 -20.98
N ARG A 127 -8.31 9.71 -20.51
CA ARG A 127 -7.97 10.88 -21.33
C ARG A 127 -6.48 11.12 -21.47
N CYS A 128 -5.66 10.42 -20.69
CA CYS A 128 -4.21 10.55 -20.75
C CYS A 128 -3.66 9.74 -21.91
N LEU A 129 -2.91 10.42 -22.79
CA LEU A 129 -2.07 9.74 -23.77
C LEU A 129 -0.82 9.21 -23.07
N VAL A 130 -0.89 8.00 -22.58
CA VAL A 130 0.22 7.31 -21.94
C VAL A 130 0.67 6.11 -22.77
N LEU A 131 1.98 5.89 -22.82
CA LEU A 131 2.49 4.63 -23.32
C LEU A 131 2.08 3.54 -22.33
N THR A 132 1.19 2.65 -22.74
CA THR A 132 0.77 1.49 -21.94
C THR A 132 1.87 0.43 -21.95
N ALA A 133 2.95 0.69 -21.23
CA ALA A 133 3.95 -0.33 -20.96
C ALA A 133 3.43 -1.27 -19.88
N ILE A 134 3.51 -2.56 -20.12
CA ILE A 134 3.27 -3.56 -19.09
C ILE A 134 4.52 -3.58 -18.20
N GLY A 135 4.36 -3.27 -16.94
CA GLY A 135 5.42 -3.25 -15.94
C GLY A 135 5.16 -4.18 -14.77
N GLN A 136 6.09 -4.24 -13.86
CA GLN A 136 5.99 -4.92 -12.57
C GLN A 136 6.41 -3.92 -11.47
N PRO A 137 5.55 -2.93 -11.17
CA PRO A 137 5.90 -1.87 -10.24
C PRO A 137 6.14 -2.41 -8.84
N VAL A 138 7.24 -1.99 -8.23
CA VAL A 138 7.58 -2.28 -6.84
C VAL A 138 8.06 -1.04 -6.13
N HIS A 139 7.63 -0.88 -4.89
CA HIS A 139 8.13 0.12 -3.96
C HIS A 139 8.55 -0.56 -2.66
N VAL A 140 9.77 -0.29 -2.21
CA VAL A 140 10.31 -0.76 -0.94
C VAL A 140 10.73 0.44 -0.11
N VAL A 141 10.24 0.51 1.11
CA VAL A 141 10.56 1.56 2.06
C VAL A 141 11.15 0.98 3.34
N ARG A 142 11.99 1.76 3.99
CA ARG A 142 12.57 1.45 5.28
C ARG A 142 11.69 2.03 6.39
N ILE A 143 11.45 1.25 7.42
CA ILE A 143 10.73 1.65 8.63
C ILE A 143 11.53 1.26 9.88
N ALA A 144 11.22 1.88 11.01
CA ALA A 144 11.68 1.37 12.30
C ALA A 144 11.14 -0.05 12.52
N ARG A 145 11.94 -0.91 13.14
CA ARG A 145 11.53 -2.30 13.41
C ARG A 145 10.24 -2.34 14.22
N PRO A 146 9.20 -3.03 13.77
CA PRO A 146 7.89 -3.00 14.41
C PRO A 146 7.76 -3.94 15.63
N GLU A 147 8.83 -4.46 16.18
CA GLU A 147 8.96 -5.22 17.47
C GLU A 147 7.69 -5.97 17.91
N GLY A 148 7.33 -7.04 17.21
CA GLY A 148 6.15 -7.87 17.53
C GLY A 148 4.78 -7.25 17.22
N ARG A 149 4.74 -6.03 16.62
CA ARG A 149 3.50 -5.42 16.17
C ARG A 149 2.98 -6.08 14.91
N THR A 150 1.68 -6.14 14.78
CA THR A 150 1.02 -6.57 13.54
C THR A 150 1.21 -5.52 12.45
N VAL A 151 1.57 -5.95 11.23
CA VAL A 151 1.65 -5.05 10.07
C VAL A 151 0.44 -5.28 9.18
N ARG A 152 -0.26 -4.21 8.83
CA ARG A 152 -1.38 -4.19 7.90
C ARG A 152 -1.08 -3.23 6.76
N VAL A 153 -1.40 -3.62 5.54
CA VAL A 153 -1.31 -2.77 4.36
C VAL A 153 -2.71 -2.30 3.98
N GLU A 154 -2.87 -1.00 3.85
CA GLU A 154 -4.09 -0.36 3.35
C GLU A 154 -3.79 0.26 1.99
N SER A 155 -4.54 -0.12 0.97
CA SER A 155 -4.39 0.45 -0.36
C SER A 155 -5.59 1.29 -0.77
N ARG A 156 -5.31 2.39 -1.48
CA ARG A 156 -6.32 3.20 -2.16
C ARG A 156 -5.91 3.41 -3.62
N GLU A 157 -6.89 3.65 -4.48
CA GLU A 157 -6.63 4.06 -5.86
C GLU A 157 -6.58 5.59 -5.96
N SER A 158 -5.72 6.08 -6.84
CA SER A 158 -5.64 7.48 -7.24
C SER A 158 -5.62 7.56 -8.76
N VAL A 159 -6.42 8.45 -9.32
CA VAL A 159 -6.48 8.69 -10.78
C VAL A 159 -5.75 9.99 -11.08
N ILE A 160 -4.71 9.89 -11.91
CA ILE A 160 -3.98 11.04 -12.43
C ILE A 160 -4.74 11.57 -13.65
N SER A 161 -5.22 12.80 -13.58
CA SER A 161 -5.86 13.50 -14.69
C SER A 161 -4.81 14.17 -15.58
N CYS A 162 -5.01 14.15 -16.89
CA CYS A 162 -4.18 14.87 -17.86
C CYS A 162 -5.09 15.89 -18.55
N ASP A 163 -5.19 17.05 -17.97
CA ASP A 163 -5.94 18.20 -18.51
C ASP A 163 -5.02 19.09 -19.32
#